data_4230fbd3cd06dd7921cce278fcabe470
#
_entry.id   4230fbd3cd06dd7921cce278fcabe470
#
_cell.length_a   1.000
_cell.length_b   1.000
_cell.length_c   1.000
_cell.angle_alpha   90.00
_cell.angle_beta   90.00
_cell.angle_gamma   90.00
#
_symmetry.space_group_name_H-M   'P 1'
#
loop_
_entity.id
_entity.type
_entity.pdbx_description
1 polymer ?
#
loop_
_entity_poly.entity_id
_entity_poly.type
_entity_poly.pdbx_seq_one_letter_code
_entity_poly.pdbx_strand_id
1 'polypeptide(L)'
;EVAGTDTNIDYDSMNAEVTVTVTKDAASGILTANVTMPADTEFNNFAVAPVKTKFDFSKALAGRELKEGEFTFVLKDADGKTLQTKTNTKAGVVAFDDLTFDNTQVGTHKYTVEEVIPENKEAGMTYDPMKAEVTITVTKEGHVLKATNTLPADTEFNNTFTPAATQAQFKFTKKLEGKELTKDAFTFELLENGNIIQTKKNAADGTIQFDAISYDKEGSHTYTVRE
;
A
#
# COMPACT_ATOMS: atom_id res chain seq x y z
N GLU A 1 -43.44 3.32 -20.96
CA GLU A 1 -42.42 4.34 -21.20
C GLU A 1 -41.30 3.76 -22.06
N VAL A 2 -40.66 4.58 -22.89
CA VAL A 2 -39.43 4.23 -23.61
C VAL A 2 -38.27 4.77 -22.78
N ALA A 3 -37.45 3.87 -22.25
CA ALA A 3 -36.28 4.24 -21.41
C ALA A 3 -35.37 5.23 -22.17
N GLY A 4 -34.91 6.26 -21.47
CA GLY A 4 -33.92 7.20 -21.96
C GLY A 4 -32.50 6.59 -21.94
N THR A 5 -31.50 7.44 -22.18
CA THR A 5 -30.06 7.04 -22.21
C THR A 5 -29.32 7.27 -20.90
N ASP A 6 -29.95 7.88 -19.90
CA ASP A 6 -29.31 8.08 -18.59
C ASP A 6 -29.34 6.78 -17.78
N THR A 7 -28.17 6.19 -17.61
CA THR A 7 -28.00 4.92 -16.90
C THR A 7 -28.16 5.05 -15.38
N ASN A 8 -28.22 6.26 -14.83
CA ASN A 8 -28.46 6.54 -13.42
C ASN A 8 -29.96 6.83 -13.13
N ILE A 9 -30.85 6.48 -14.05
CA ILE A 9 -32.29 6.51 -13.83
C ILE A 9 -32.84 5.09 -13.94
N ASP A 10 -33.60 4.69 -12.95
CA ASP A 10 -34.46 3.51 -13.05
C ASP A 10 -35.76 3.95 -13.69
N TYR A 11 -35.92 3.59 -14.95
CA TYR A 11 -37.10 3.89 -15.71
C TYR A 11 -38.25 2.94 -15.38
N ASP A 12 -39.46 3.48 -15.31
CA ASP A 12 -40.66 2.67 -15.13
C ASP A 12 -40.88 1.72 -16.32
N SER A 13 -41.11 0.46 -16.02
CA SER A 13 -41.42 -0.56 -17.04
C SER A 13 -42.91 -0.69 -17.33
N MET A 14 -43.75 0.18 -16.74
CA MET A 14 -45.18 0.13 -16.87
C MET A 14 -45.62 0.25 -18.35
N ASN A 15 -46.53 -0.63 -18.75
CA ASN A 15 -47.29 -0.57 -19.97
C ASN A 15 -48.76 -0.35 -19.62
N ALA A 16 -49.27 0.87 -19.86
CA ALA A 16 -50.64 1.23 -19.59
C ALA A 16 -51.55 0.85 -20.77
N GLU A 17 -52.47 -0.06 -20.53
CA GLU A 17 -53.48 -0.44 -21.53
C GLU A 17 -54.76 0.39 -21.34
N VAL A 18 -55.17 1.11 -22.37
CA VAL A 18 -56.38 1.93 -22.36
C VAL A 18 -57.37 1.32 -23.38
N THR A 19 -58.56 0.98 -22.90
CA THR A 19 -59.60 0.46 -23.76
C THR A 19 -60.62 1.56 -24.08
N VAL A 20 -60.88 1.77 -25.35
CA VAL A 20 -61.96 2.67 -25.83
C VAL A 20 -63.07 1.84 -26.47
N THR A 21 -64.23 1.86 -25.82
CA THR A 21 -65.43 1.20 -26.34
C THR A 21 -66.34 2.23 -27.03
N VAL A 22 -66.53 2.07 -28.33
CA VAL A 22 -67.41 2.95 -29.09
C VAL A 22 -68.74 2.24 -29.31
N THR A 23 -69.82 2.85 -28.84
CA THR A 23 -71.19 2.37 -29.03
C THR A 23 -71.94 3.32 -29.91
N LYS A 24 -72.84 2.78 -30.69
CA LYS A 24 -73.75 3.58 -31.54
C LYS A 24 -75.21 3.50 -30.99
N ASP A 25 -75.76 4.65 -30.64
CA ASP A 25 -77.15 4.70 -30.29
C ASP A 25 -78.06 4.31 -31.49
N ALA A 26 -78.94 3.34 -31.31
CA ALA A 26 -79.75 2.77 -32.38
C ALA A 26 -80.83 3.73 -32.91
N ALA A 27 -81.30 4.68 -32.07
CA ALA A 27 -82.37 5.59 -32.45
C ALA A 27 -81.83 6.88 -33.09
N SER A 28 -80.79 7.47 -32.54
CA SER A 28 -80.23 8.73 -33.03
C SER A 28 -79.07 8.55 -33.99
N GLY A 29 -78.45 7.36 -34.05
CA GLY A 29 -77.28 7.11 -34.87
C GLY A 29 -75.99 7.73 -34.29
N ILE A 30 -76.05 8.37 -33.13
CA ILE A 30 -74.89 9.04 -32.49
C ILE A 30 -73.93 8.02 -31.93
N LEU A 31 -72.61 8.24 -32.13
CA LEU A 31 -71.54 7.46 -31.54
C LEU A 31 -71.10 8.06 -30.17
N THR A 32 -70.96 7.20 -29.20
CA THR A 32 -70.45 7.54 -27.89
C THR A 32 -69.19 6.68 -27.60
N ALA A 33 -68.11 7.31 -27.25
CA ALA A 33 -66.86 6.63 -26.80
C ALA A 33 -66.75 6.62 -25.27
N ASN A 34 -66.59 5.44 -24.69
CA ASN A 34 -66.31 5.24 -23.30
C ASN A 34 -64.82 4.76 -23.13
N VAL A 35 -64.08 5.47 -22.31
CA VAL A 35 -62.68 5.17 -22.06
C VAL A 35 -62.56 4.43 -20.70
N THR A 36 -61.92 3.28 -20.73
CA THR A 36 -61.54 2.55 -19.50
C THR A 36 -60.03 2.71 -19.31
N MET A 37 -59.64 3.44 -18.28
CA MET A 37 -58.25 3.66 -17.91
C MET A 37 -57.77 2.48 -17.05
N PRO A 38 -56.45 2.17 -17.07
CA PRO A 38 -55.86 1.22 -16.12
C PRO A 38 -55.94 1.76 -14.69
N ALA A 39 -55.73 0.88 -13.69
CA ALA A 39 -55.74 1.27 -12.31
C ALA A 39 -54.53 2.14 -11.93
N ASP A 40 -53.40 1.92 -12.60
CA ASP A 40 -52.20 2.74 -12.51
C ASP A 40 -52.06 3.60 -13.77
N THR A 41 -51.93 4.90 -13.60
CA THR A 41 -51.79 5.89 -14.64
C THR A 41 -50.57 6.78 -14.50
N GLU A 42 -49.68 6.44 -13.54
CA GLU A 42 -48.51 7.22 -13.21
C GLU A 42 -47.21 6.46 -13.56
N PHE A 43 -46.36 7.07 -14.37
CA PHE A 43 -45.04 6.57 -14.66
C PHE A 43 -44.01 7.11 -13.65
N ASN A 44 -43.33 6.21 -12.91
CA ASN A 44 -42.49 6.57 -11.80
C ASN A 44 -41.02 6.24 -12.09
N ASN A 45 -40.23 7.25 -12.42
CA ASN A 45 -38.80 7.13 -12.61
C ASN A 45 -38.03 7.52 -11.32
N PHE A 46 -36.95 6.82 -11.03
CA PHE A 46 -36.13 7.08 -9.83
C PHE A 46 -34.69 7.37 -10.23
N ALA A 47 -34.15 8.50 -9.78
CA ALA A 47 -32.72 8.78 -9.88
C ALA A 47 -31.93 7.94 -8.89
N VAL A 48 -30.88 7.26 -9.35
CA VAL A 48 -29.97 6.43 -8.56
C VAL A 48 -28.68 7.18 -8.37
N ALA A 49 -28.41 7.64 -7.14
CA ALA A 49 -27.18 8.35 -6.84
C ALA A 49 -25.97 7.39 -6.81
N PRO A 50 -24.81 7.79 -7.40
CA PRO A 50 -23.59 7.02 -7.27
C PRO A 50 -23.15 6.84 -5.83
N VAL A 51 -22.54 5.70 -5.49
CA VAL A 51 -21.99 5.39 -4.19
C VAL A 51 -20.46 5.52 -4.21
N LYS A 52 -19.89 5.99 -3.10
CA LYS A 52 -18.45 6.12 -2.90
C LYS A 52 -17.96 5.21 -1.77
N THR A 53 -16.77 4.71 -1.94
CA THR A 53 -16.05 3.97 -0.89
C THR A 53 -14.55 4.19 -1.00
N LYS A 54 -13.84 4.06 0.11
CA LYS A 54 -12.38 4.14 0.18
C LYS A 54 -11.83 3.12 1.17
N PHE A 55 -10.55 2.90 1.10
CA PHE A 55 -9.81 2.06 2.05
C PHE A 55 -8.37 2.58 2.16
N ASP A 56 -7.72 2.24 3.26
CA ASP A 56 -6.35 2.62 3.54
C ASP A 56 -5.52 1.36 3.81
N PHE A 57 -4.23 1.46 3.53
CA PHE A 57 -3.20 0.49 3.90
C PHE A 57 -2.18 1.15 4.82
N SER A 58 -1.30 0.35 5.39
CA SER A 58 -0.21 0.85 6.21
C SER A 58 1.15 0.44 5.66
N LYS A 59 2.17 1.22 6.02
CA LYS A 59 3.57 0.99 5.73
C LYS A 59 4.38 0.97 7.01
N ALA A 60 5.13 -0.10 7.26
CA ALA A 60 6.13 -0.17 8.30
C ALA A 60 7.54 -0.29 7.70
N LEU A 61 8.53 0.28 8.37
CA LEU A 61 9.94 0.15 8.05
C LEU A 61 10.71 -0.23 9.32
N ALA A 62 11.32 -1.40 9.31
CA ALA A 62 12.24 -1.83 10.37
C ALA A 62 13.67 -1.35 10.05
N GLY A 63 14.49 -1.14 11.10
CA GLY A 63 15.92 -0.82 10.99
C GLY A 63 16.26 0.66 10.90
N ARG A 64 15.32 1.53 10.51
CA ARG A 64 15.43 2.99 10.59
C ARG A 64 14.05 3.65 10.57
N GLU A 65 14.01 4.96 10.83
CA GLU A 65 12.76 5.72 10.77
C GLU A 65 12.21 5.80 9.35
N LEU A 66 10.88 5.64 9.25
CA LEU A 66 10.12 5.86 8.04
C LEU A 66 9.99 7.37 7.79
N LYS A 67 10.22 7.78 6.55
CA LYS A 67 10.07 9.18 6.12
C LYS A 67 8.77 9.39 5.35
N GLU A 68 8.29 10.62 5.36
CA GLU A 68 7.15 11.05 4.55
C GLU A 68 7.45 10.84 3.05
N GLY A 69 6.52 10.19 2.34
CA GLY A 69 6.62 10.02 0.89
C GLY A 69 7.73 9.09 0.39
N GLU A 70 8.28 8.24 1.26
CA GLU A 70 9.46 7.43 0.95
C GLU A 70 9.16 6.24 0.02
N PHE A 71 8.00 5.63 0.19
CA PHE A 71 7.56 4.49 -0.61
C PHE A 71 6.31 4.82 -1.40
N THR A 72 6.24 4.30 -2.61
CA THR A 72 5.12 4.54 -3.53
C THR A 72 4.26 3.29 -3.66
N PHE A 73 2.95 3.48 -3.68
CA PHE A 73 1.95 2.42 -3.79
C PHE A 73 1.04 2.70 -4.97
N VAL A 74 0.62 1.65 -5.65
CA VAL A 74 -0.32 1.73 -6.75
C VAL A 74 -1.55 0.90 -6.47
N LEU A 75 -2.72 1.45 -6.81
CA LEU A 75 -3.98 0.75 -6.89
C LEU A 75 -4.24 0.41 -8.34
N LYS A 76 -4.43 -0.86 -8.64
CA LYS A 76 -4.69 -1.40 -9.98
C LYS A 76 -6.08 -2.03 -10.05
N ASP A 77 -6.72 -1.94 -11.21
CA ASP A 77 -7.93 -2.71 -11.50
C ASP A 77 -7.63 -4.18 -11.87
N ALA A 78 -8.66 -4.94 -12.17
CA ALA A 78 -8.56 -6.36 -12.53
C ALA A 78 -7.72 -6.61 -13.80
N ASP A 79 -7.62 -5.62 -14.69
CA ASP A 79 -6.83 -5.67 -15.93
C ASP A 79 -5.38 -5.25 -15.72
N GLY A 80 -5.01 -4.89 -14.48
CA GLY A 80 -3.67 -4.44 -14.11
C GLY A 80 -3.37 -2.97 -14.42
N LYS A 81 -4.38 -2.19 -14.84
CA LYS A 81 -4.24 -0.76 -15.10
C LYS A 81 -4.16 0.00 -13.78
N THR A 82 -3.15 0.86 -13.63
CA THR A 82 -3.02 1.74 -12.48
C THR A 82 -4.12 2.80 -12.47
N LEU A 83 -4.91 2.83 -11.40
CA LEU A 83 -5.97 3.80 -11.16
C LEU A 83 -5.49 4.96 -10.29
N GLN A 84 -4.71 4.66 -9.25
CA GLN A 84 -4.19 5.64 -8.32
C GLN A 84 -2.74 5.32 -7.95
N THR A 85 -1.98 6.36 -7.65
CA THR A 85 -0.62 6.27 -7.10
C THR A 85 -0.56 7.12 -5.84
N LYS A 86 -0.11 6.54 -4.73
CA LYS A 86 -0.02 7.18 -3.41
C LYS A 86 1.34 6.91 -2.79
N THR A 87 1.69 7.72 -1.80
CA THR A 87 2.88 7.50 -0.97
C THR A 87 2.48 7.40 0.49
N ASN A 88 3.36 6.82 1.30
CA ASN A 88 3.14 6.75 2.73
C ASN A 88 3.30 8.11 3.42
N THR A 89 2.54 8.33 4.48
CA THR A 89 2.84 9.39 5.46
C THR A 89 3.99 8.96 6.37
N LYS A 90 4.56 9.89 7.15
CA LYS A 90 5.55 9.57 8.19
C LYS A 90 5.01 8.58 9.24
N ALA A 91 3.71 8.61 9.50
CA ALA A 91 3.02 7.67 10.39
C ALA A 91 2.74 6.30 9.75
N GLY A 92 3.11 6.11 8.48
CA GLY A 92 2.91 4.87 7.75
C GLY A 92 1.54 4.72 7.09
N VAL A 93 0.69 5.75 7.08
CA VAL A 93 -0.62 5.66 6.41
C VAL A 93 -0.44 5.77 4.90
N VAL A 94 -1.09 4.87 4.15
CA VAL A 94 -1.20 4.88 2.69
C VAL A 94 -2.68 5.02 2.34
N ALA A 95 -3.14 6.27 2.15
CA ALA A 95 -4.54 6.60 1.92
C ALA A 95 -4.87 6.70 0.44
N PHE A 96 -5.83 5.90 -0.03
CA PHE A 96 -6.38 5.99 -1.38
C PHE A 96 -7.60 6.92 -1.42
N ASP A 97 -7.83 7.56 -2.58
CA ASP A 97 -9.02 8.39 -2.80
C ASP A 97 -10.26 7.53 -2.98
N ASP A 98 -11.43 8.16 -2.85
CA ASP A 98 -12.72 7.52 -3.10
C ASP A 98 -12.78 6.86 -4.47
N LEU A 99 -13.24 5.62 -4.51
CA LEU A 99 -13.75 4.96 -5.71
C LEU A 99 -15.25 5.20 -5.79
N THR A 100 -15.72 5.61 -6.97
CA THR A 100 -17.13 5.96 -7.21
C THR A 100 -17.74 4.92 -8.15
N PHE A 101 -18.92 4.44 -7.80
CA PHE A 101 -19.67 3.44 -8.57
C PHE A 101 -21.08 3.98 -8.87
N ASP A 102 -21.48 3.87 -10.12
CA ASP A 102 -22.81 4.24 -10.60
C ASP A 102 -23.73 3.01 -10.75
N ASN A 103 -24.96 3.24 -11.20
CA ASN A 103 -25.98 2.21 -11.36
C ASN A 103 -25.59 1.08 -12.35
N THR A 104 -24.66 1.34 -13.28
CA THR A 104 -24.17 0.33 -14.24
C THR A 104 -23.11 -0.60 -13.65
N GLN A 105 -22.59 -0.26 -12.47
CA GLN A 105 -21.47 -0.94 -11.83
C GLN A 105 -21.90 -1.79 -10.63
N VAL A 106 -23.18 -2.20 -10.60
CA VAL A 106 -23.64 -3.19 -9.60
C VAL A 106 -22.93 -4.52 -9.85
N GLY A 107 -22.30 -5.07 -8.81
CA GLY A 107 -21.52 -6.31 -8.91
C GLY A 107 -20.26 -6.29 -8.05
N THR A 108 -19.35 -7.20 -8.36
CA THR A 108 -18.09 -7.37 -7.63
C THR A 108 -16.93 -6.84 -8.46
N HIS A 109 -16.14 -5.97 -7.86
CA HIS A 109 -14.96 -5.35 -8.47
C HIS A 109 -13.71 -5.73 -7.68
N LYS A 110 -12.68 -6.20 -8.39
CA LYS A 110 -11.41 -6.60 -7.79
C LYS A 110 -10.33 -5.58 -8.12
N TYR A 111 -9.52 -5.30 -7.12
CA TYR A 111 -8.39 -4.38 -7.19
C TYR A 111 -7.18 -5.01 -6.54
N THR A 112 -6.00 -4.55 -6.92
CA THR A 112 -4.73 -4.95 -6.29
C THR A 112 -4.00 -3.71 -5.83
N VAL A 113 -3.55 -3.73 -4.58
CA VAL A 113 -2.61 -2.75 -4.03
C VAL A 113 -1.24 -3.39 -3.95
N GLU A 114 -0.21 -2.73 -4.46
CA GLU A 114 1.17 -3.18 -4.39
C GLU A 114 2.12 -2.01 -4.16
N GLU A 115 3.24 -2.27 -3.49
CA GLU A 115 4.35 -1.32 -3.40
C GLU A 115 5.13 -1.30 -4.72
N VAL A 116 5.48 -0.11 -5.19
CA VAL A 116 6.35 0.05 -6.35
C VAL A 116 7.80 -0.16 -5.93
N ILE A 117 8.34 -1.33 -6.24
CA ILE A 117 9.73 -1.65 -5.95
C ILE A 117 10.62 -0.98 -7.01
N PRO A 118 11.54 -0.05 -6.62
CA PRO A 118 12.38 0.64 -7.59
C PRO A 118 13.37 -0.32 -8.27
N GLU A 119 13.70 -0.05 -9.54
CA GLU A 119 14.74 -0.81 -10.27
C GLU A 119 16.09 -0.69 -9.56
N ASN A 120 16.46 0.52 -9.15
CA ASN A 120 17.67 0.79 -8.36
C ASN A 120 17.31 0.75 -6.86
N LYS A 121 17.37 -0.45 -6.28
CA LYS A 121 17.07 -0.66 -4.87
C LYS A 121 18.10 0.02 -3.97
N GLU A 122 17.66 0.62 -2.87
CA GLU A 122 18.55 1.11 -1.82
C GLU A 122 19.36 -0.05 -1.24
N ALA A 123 20.67 0.12 -1.10
CA ALA A 123 21.53 -0.90 -0.51
C ALA A 123 21.13 -1.15 0.94
N GLY A 124 20.94 -2.42 1.30
CA GLY A 124 20.47 -2.82 2.61
C GLY A 124 18.94 -2.80 2.78
N MET A 125 18.17 -2.34 1.77
CA MET A 125 16.71 -2.34 1.81
C MET A 125 16.15 -3.67 1.29
N THR A 126 15.28 -4.28 2.07
CA THR A 126 14.41 -5.39 1.65
C THR A 126 12.99 -4.86 1.54
N TYR A 127 12.41 -4.98 0.35
CA TYR A 127 11.06 -4.51 0.05
C TYR A 127 10.05 -5.64 0.20
N ASP A 128 8.85 -5.29 0.63
CA ASP A 128 7.72 -6.22 0.73
C ASP A 128 7.18 -6.54 -0.68
N PRO A 129 7.15 -7.81 -1.10
CA PRO A 129 6.60 -8.20 -2.40
C PRO A 129 5.07 -8.37 -2.38
N MET A 130 4.38 -8.01 -1.29
CA MET A 130 2.95 -8.21 -1.10
C MET A 130 2.15 -7.60 -2.25
N LYS A 131 1.14 -8.35 -2.72
CA LYS A 131 0.07 -7.90 -3.61
C LYS A 131 -1.24 -8.11 -2.89
N ALA A 132 -1.79 -7.03 -2.37
CA ALA A 132 -3.00 -7.07 -1.56
C ALA A 132 -4.24 -6.98 -2.44
N GLU A 133 -5.05 -8.04 -2.48
CA GLU A 133 -6.31 -8.06 -3.23
C GLU A 133 -7.43 -7.41 -2.40
N VAL A 134 -8.07 -6.40 -2.97
CA VAL A 134 -9.24 -5.72 -2.42
C VAL A 134 -10.45 -6.04 -3.27
N THR A 135 -11.53 -6.47 -2.64
CA THR A 135 -12.80 -6.72 -3.31
C THR A 135 -13.82 -5.67 -2.86
N ILE A 136 -14.45 -4.98 -3.82
CA ILE A 136 -15.56 -4.06 -3.56
C ILE A 136 -16.81 -4.67 -4.16
N THR A 137 -17.83 -4.89 -3.33
CA THR A 137 -19.13 -5.39 -3.75
C THR A 137 -20.13 -4.23 -3.73
N VAL A 138 -20.66 -3.88 -4.91
CA VAL A 138 -21.71 -2.89 -5.09
C VAL A 138 -23.03 -3.63 -5.21
N THR A 139 -23.95 -3.34 -4.30
CA THR A 139 -25.31 -3.89 -4.32
C THR A 139 -26.33 -2.76 -4.51
N LYS A 140 -27.50 -3.11 -5.01
CA LYS A 140 -28.61 -2.19 -5.16
C LYS A 140 -29.81 -2.72 -4.37
N GLU A 141 -30.34 -1.91 -3.49
CA GLU A 141 -31.56 -2.20 -2.74
C GLU A 141 -32.62 -1.13 -3.07
N GLY A 142 -33.67 -1.53 -3.81
CA GLY A 142 -34.59 -0.57 -4.42
C GLY A 142 -33.82 0.33 -5.40
N HIS A 143 -33.78 1.64 -5.11
CA HIS A 143 -33.11 2.65 -5.94
C HIS A 143 -31.84 3.22 -5.29
N VAL A 144 -31.28 2.51 -4.27
CA VAL A 144 -30.11 2.94 -3.52
C VAL A 144 -28.96 1.98 -3.72
N LEU A 145 -27.79 2.52 -4.12
CA LEU A 145 -26.54 1.76 -4.19
C LEU A 145 -25.84 1.71 -2.85
N LYS A 146 -25.25 0.55 -2.53
CA LYS A 146 -24.37 0.33 -1.37
C LYS A 146 -23.06 -0.30 -1.86
N ALA A 147 -21.93 0.15 -1.30
CA ALA A 147 -20.62 -0.42 -1.56
C ALA A 147 -20.04 -0.98 -0.27
N THR A 148 -19.51 -2.20 -0.34
CA THR A 148 -18.85 -2.89 0.78
C THR A 148 -17.46 -3.32 0.38
N ASN A 149 -16.45 -2.97 1.21
CA ASN A 149 -15.06 -3.35 0.98
C ASN A 149 -14.75 -4.64 1.73
N THR A 150 -14.08 -5.57 1.08
CA THR A 150 -13.44 -6.73 1.68
C THR A 150 -11.94 -6.60 1.45
N LEU A 151 -11.20 -6.34 2.52
CA LEU A 151 -9.76 -6.22 2.52
C LEU A 151 -9.12 -7.58 2.83
N PRO A 152 -7.87 -7.81 2.42
CA PRO A 152 -7.10 -9.00 2.84
C PRO A 152 -6.83 -8.94 4.35
N ALA A 153 -6.44 -10.08 4.92
CA ALA A 153 -6.08 -10.17 6.35
C ALA A 153 -4.84 -9.33 6.70
N ASP A 154 -3.92 -9.20 5.73
CA ASP A 154 -2.74 -8.34 5.84
C ASP A 154 -2.94 -7.08 5.01
N THR A 155 -2.85 -5.92 5.65
CA THR A 155 -2.97 -4.59 5.05
C THR A 155 -1.74 -3.72 5.34
N GLU A 156 -0.66 -4.34 5.84
CA GLU A 156 0.57 -3.63 6.16
C GLU A 156 1.72 -4.09 5.26
N PHE A 157 2.34 -3.16 4.54
CA PHE A 157 3.56 -3.41 3.78
C PHE A 157 4.79 -3.24 4.68
N ASN A 158 5.61 -4.28 4.79
CA ASN A 158 6.72 -4.36 5.74
C ASN A 158 8.07 -4.37 5.03
N ASN A 159 8.79 -3.24 5.03
CA ASN A 159 10.16 -3.19 4.56
C ASN A 159 11.16 -3.28 5.72
N THR A 160 12.35 -3.76 5.41
CA THR A 160 13.44 -3.83 6.39
C THR A 160 14.70 -3.20 5.82
N PHE A 161 15.29 -2.28 6.56
CA PHE A 161 16.60 -1.70 6.26
C PHE A 161 17.65 -2.31 7.17
N THR A 162 18.69 -2.89 6.56
CA THR A 162 19.86 -3.40 7.25
C THR A 162 21.06 -2.57 6.83
N PRO A 163 21.65 -1.75 7.74
CA PRO A 163 22.81 -0.94 7.39
C PRO A 163 24.01 -1.82 7.05
N ALA A 164 24.86 -1.34 6.14
CA ALA A 164 26.13 -2.00 5.89
C ALA A 164 27.02 -1.92 7.14
N ALA A 165 27.73 -2.99 7.42
CA ALA A 165 28.71 -3.00 8.50
C ALA A 165 29.81 -1.96 8.24
N THR A 166 30.22 -1.30 9.31
CA THR A 166 31.38 -0.39 9.31
C THR A 166 32.56 -1.05 10.02
N GLN A 167 33.77 -0.49 9.86
CA GLN A 167 34.97 -1.04 10.46
C GLN A 167 35.77 0.04 11.18
N ALA A 168 36.43 -0.37 12.27
CA ALA A 168 37.44 0.42 12.96
C ALA A 168 38.74 -0.37 13.09
N GLN A 169 39.85 0.32 12.97
CA GLN A 169 41.17 -0.26 13.09
C GLN A 169 42.01 0.53 14.10
N PHE A 170 42.74 -0.18 14.98
CA PHE A 170 43.57 0.45 15.98
C PHE A 170 45.03 0.34 15.59
N LYS A 171 45.74 1.45 15.77
CA LYS A 171 47.20 1.56 15.54
C LYS A 171 47.85 2.20 16.75
N PHE A 172 48.89 1.55 17.27
CA PHE A 172 49.71 2.05 18.39
C PHE A 172 51.18 2.08 17.95
N THR A 173 52.03 2.64 18.79
CA THR A 173 53.46 2.71 18.56
C THR A 173 54.23 2.26 19.79
N LYS A 174 55.19 1.39 19.61
CA LYS A 174 56.19 0.98 20.62
C LYS A 174 57.45 1.79 20.42
N LYS A 175 57.97 2.35 21.51
CA LYS A 175 59.30 2.98 21.56
C LYS A 175 60.16 2.21 22.55
N LEU A 176 61.39 1.97 22.22
CA LEU A 176 62.43 1.38 23.09
C LEU A 176 63.58 2.35 23.20
N GLU A 177 63.96 2.66 24.44
CA GLU A 177 65.10 3.52 24.69
C GLU A 177 66.30 2.69 25.14
N GLY A 178 67.53 3.13 24.84
CA GLY A 178 68.77 2.48 25.21
C GLY A 178 69.19 1.29 24.35
N LYS A 179 68.31 0.82 23.43
CA LYS A 179 68.62 -0.26 22.50
C LYS A 179 67.77 -0.09 21.23
N GLU A 180 68.25 -0.57 20.10
CA GLU A 180 67.50 -0.60 18.85
C GLU A 180 66.29 -1.54 18.97
N LEU A 181 65.12 -1.04 18.52
CA LEU A 181 63.89 -1.82 18.48
C LEU A 181 63.94 -2.76 17.28
N THR A 182 63.77 -4.03 17.52
CA THR A 182 63.68 -5.04 16.45
C THR A 182 62.23 -5.49 16.22
N LYS A 183 61.94 -5.93 15.03
CA LYS A 183 60.64 -6.53 14.69
C LYS A 183 60.33 -7.70 15.60
N ASP A 184 59.07 -7.85 15.97
CA ASP A 184 58.49 -8.96 16.75
C ASP A 184 59.08 -9.10 18.17
N ALA A 185 59.78 -8.06 18.70
CA ALA A 185 60.39 -8.08 20.03
C ALA A 185 59.37 -8.02 21.18
N PHE A 186 58.26 -7.37 20.95
CA PHE A 186 57.21 -7.18 21.99
C PHE A 186 55.85 -7.63 21.43
N THR A 187 55.03 -8.20 22.34
CA THR A 187 53.69 -8.72 22.01
C THR A 187 52.61 -7.84 22.67
N PHE A 188 51.56 -7.54 21.92
CA PHE A 188 50.44 -6.70 22.36
C PHE A 188 49.14 -7.45 22.19
N GLU A 189 48.27 -7.31 23.17
CA GLU A 189 46.96 -7.92 23.20
C GLU A 189 45.90 -6.82 23.14
N LEU A 190 44.90 -7.02 22.28
CA LEU A 190 43.67 -6.25 22.26
C LEU A 190 42.59 -7.06 22.95
N LEU A 191 41.96 -6.46 23.95
CA LEU A 191 40.92 -7.10 24.75
C LEU A 191 39.61 -6.34 24.61
N GLU A 192 38.51 -7.08 24.57
CA GLU A 192 37.16 -6.58 24.73
C GLU A 192 36.51 -7.30 25.92
N ASN A 193 35.95 -6.55 26.88
CA ASN A 193 35.33 -7.11 28.09
C ASN A 193 36.25 -8.07 28.84
N GLY A 194 37.56 -7.79 28.85
CA GLY A 194 38.58 -8.61 29.53
C GLY A 194 39.04 -9.86 28.77
N ASN A 195 38.45 -10.16 27.61
CA ASN A 195 38.82 -11.29 26.76
C ASN A 195 39.80 -10.83 25.67
N ILE A 196 40.87 -11.57 25.42
CA ILE A 196 41.79 -11.30 24.31
C ILE A 196 41.11 -11.65 23.00
N ILE A 197 40.98 -10.65 22.13
CA ILE A 197 40.38 -10.81 20.79
C ILE A 197 41.39 -10.80 19.67
N GLN A 198 42.53 -10.13 19.87
CA GLN A 198 43.67 -10.15 18.93
C GLN A 198 45.01 -10.06 19.69
N THR A 199 46.02 -10.65 19.07
CA THR A 199 47.42 -10.55 19.53
C THR A 199 48.28 -10.12 18.36
N LYS A 200 49.08 -9.05 18.53
CA LYS A 200 49.99 -8.51 17.51
C LYS A 200 51.37 -8.27 18.10
N LYS A 201 52.36 -8.23 17.22
CA LYS A 201 53.73 -7.86 17.56
C LYS A 201 54.13 -6.55 16.89
N ASN A 202 55.10 -5.88 17.44
CA ASN A 202 55.61 -4.64 16.85
C ASN A 202 56.34 -4.87 15.51
N ALA A 203 56.19 -3.97 14.58
CA ALA A 203 57.04 -3.85 13.42
C ALA A 203 58.41 -3.25 13.79
N ALA A 204 59.40 -3.28 12.90
CA ALA A 204 60.74 -2.71 13.15
C ALA A 204 60.71 -1.19 13.43
N ASP A 205 59.75 -0.48 12.83
CA ASP A 205 59.50 0.96 13.04
C ASP A 205 58.69 1.28 14.31
N GLY A 206 58.36 0.25 15.08
CA GLY A 206 57.58 0.32 16.33
C GLY A 206 56.07 0.30 16.09
N THR A 207 55.57 0.23 14.89
CA THR A 207 54.14 0.16 14.60
C THR A 207 53.53 -1.13 15.14
N ILE A 208 52.38 -1.02 15.85
CA ILE A 208 51.53 -2.12 16.27
C ILE A 208 50.18 -1.86 15.64
N GLN A 209 49.78 -2.69 14.67
CA GLN A 209 48.53 -2.54 13.94
C GLN A 209 47.67 -3.78 14.16
N PHE A 210 46.50 -3.57 14.78
CA PHE A 210 45.48 -4.59 14.90
C PHE A 210 44.67 -4.71 13.64
N ASP A 211 44.05 -5.87 13.40
CA ASP A 211 43.14 -6.06 12.28
C ASP A 211 41.85 -5.25 12.50
N ALA A 212 41.20 -4.86 11.41
CA ALA A 212 39.94 -4.14 11.48
C ALA A 212 38.87 -4.98 12.17
N ILE A 213 38.09 -4.35 13.06
CA ILE A 213 36.90 -4.92 13.69
C ILE A 213 35.69 -4.39 13.00
N SER A 214 34.77 -5.29 12.64
CA SER A 214 33.52 -4.96 11.93
C SER A 214 32.36 -4.80 12.91
N TYR A 215 31.51 -3.78 12.68
CA TYR A 215 30.33 -3.46 13.48
C TYR A 215 29.11 -3.39 12.58
N ASP A 216 28.09 -4.17 12.86
CA ASP A 216 26.82 -4.26 12.13
C ASP A 216 25.64 -3.64 12.89
N LYS A 217 25.90 -3.14 14.11
CA LYS A 217 24.91 -2.49 14.99
C LYS A 217 25.49 -1.25 15.63
N GLU A 218 24.64 -0.29 15.92
CA GLU A 218 25.00 0.84 16.76
C GLU A 218 25.32 0.41 18.20
N GLY A 219 26.22 1.12 18.83
CA GLY A 219 26.62 0.85 20.21
C GLY A 219 27.95 1.48 20.55
N SER A 220 28.32 1.37 21.83
CA SER A 220 29.66 1.74 22.35
C SER A 220 30.46 0.47 22.68
N HIS A 221 31.61 0.36 22.09
CA HIS A 221 32.56 -0.73 22.33
C HIS A 221 33.83 -0.17 23.02
N THR A 222 34.24 -0.79 24.09
CA THR A 222 35.42 -0.38 24.82
C THR A 222 36.48 -1.47 24.76
N TYR A 223 37.65 -1.09 24.31
CA TYR A 223 38.77 -1.97 24.14
C TYR A 223 39.93 -1.59 25.07
N THR A 224 40.68 -2.56 25.53
CA THR A 224 41.93 -2.38 26.26
C THR A 224 43.07 -2.94 25.43
N VAL A 225 44.14 -2.17 25.28
CA VAL A 225 45.39 -2.65 24.70
C VAL A 225 46.44 -2.75 25.82
N ARG A 226 47.12 -3.89 25.91
CA ARG A 226 48.24 -4.12 26.84
C ARG A 226 49.41 -4.77 26.14
N GLU A 227 50.59 -4.48 26.65
CA GLU A 227 51.82 -5.16 26.30
C GLU A 227 52.01 -6.41 27.16
#